data_e539c69a0afe4df468c4223d8d633798
#
_entry.id   e539c69a0afe4df468c4223d8d633798
#
_cell.length_a   1.000
_cell.length_b   1.000
_cell.length_c   1.000
_cell.angle_alpha   90.00
_cell.angle_beta   90.00
_cell.angle_gamma   90.00
#
_symmetry.space_group_name_H-M   'P 1'
#
loop_
_entity.id
_entity.type
_entity.pdbx_description
1 polymer ?
#
loop_
_entity_poly.entity_id
_entity_poly.type
_entity_poly.pdbx_seq_one_letter_code
_entity_poly.pdbx_strand_id
1 'polypeptide(L)'
;MVYNLIMTSYKDFKATQRHISNQDFNVTVVDDIFEQGHIDRIYEIIGNASEEQTRIQPWASHKVCDVSLGEEIEDRINQVVKNSLGDHLVLKKDYSFARYSPKFGYRAKLFPHYDTRPSQRVTFDIQLKTSEPWALVVEEDVYNLQDNQALVFAGTQQIHWREDKQIADDAEIDMIFCHLEYVSDMPLDNQQEDVLRERASFLIGETGISNLEEQVEV
;
A
#
# COMPACT_ATOMS: atom_id res chain seq x y z
N MET A 1 -11.84 4.27 30.74
CA MET A 1 -11.06 3.02 30.90
C MET A 1 -10.09 3.01 29.73
N VAL A 2 -8.84 3.40 29.93
CA VAL A 2 -7.85 3.49 28.85
C VAL A 2 -7.39 2.05 28.60
N TYR A 3 -7.81 1.46 27.48
CA TYR A 3 -7.25 0.21 27.03
C TYR A 3 -5.80 0.51 26.60
N ASN A 4 -4.84 0.14 27.44
CA ASN A 4 -3.48 -0.05 27.00
C ASN A 4 -3.51 -1.19 25.98
N LEU A 5 -3.59 -0.85 24.69
CA LEU A 5 -3.26 -1.76 23.62
C LEU A 5 -1.77 -2.07 23.75
N ILE A 6 -1.47 -3.14 24.46
CA ILE A 6 -0.17 -3.79 24.35
C ILE A 6 -0.17 -4.30 22.91
N MET A 7 0.53 -3.62 22.02
CA MET A 7 0.87 -4.18 20.73
C MET A 7 1.59 -5.50 21.03
N THR A 8 0.92 -6.59 20.81
CA THR A 8 1.56 -7.90 20.75
C THR A 8 2.71 -7.76 19.76
N SER A 9 3.86 -8.33 20.09
CA SER A 9 4.99 -8.28 19.17
C SER A 9 4.55 -8.94 17.85
N TYR A 10 5.11 -8.51 16.73
CA TYR A 10 4.88 -9.17 15.43
C TYR A 10 5.02 -10.71 15.54
N LYS A 11 5.94 -11.21 16.38
CA LYS A 11 6.11 -12.65 16.64
C LYS A 11 4.87 -13.29 17.25
N ASP A 12 4.23 -12.60 18.20
CA ASP A 12 3.01 -13.10 18.83
C ASP A 12 1.85 -13.08 17.84
N PHE A 13 1.80 -12.05 17.01
CA PHE A 13 0.84 -11.94 15.92
C PHE A 13 1.02 -13.06 14.89
N LYS A 14 2.24 -13.31 14.40
CA LYS A 14 2.53 -14.38 13.43
C LYS A 14 2.22 -15.77 13.98
N ALA A 15 2.45 -16.01 15.28
CA ALA A 15 2.16 -17.30 15.92
C ALA A 15 0.66 -17.65 15.94
N THR A 16 -0.22 -16.63 15.89
CA THR A 16 -1.68 -16.82 15.89
C THR A 16 -2.27 -16.92 14.48
N GLN A 17 -1.50 -16.58 13.44
CA GLN A 17 -1.95 -16.60 12.06
C GLN A 17 -1.88 -18.01 11.48
N ARG A 18 -3.02 -18.53 11.04
CA ARG A 18 -3.03 -19.68 10.14
C ARG A 18 -2.56 -19.24 8.76
N HIS A 19 -1.49 -19.82 8.25
CA HIS A 19 -1.05 -19.59 6.88
C HIS A 19 -2.15 -20.00 5.91
N ILE A 20 -2.59 -19.08 5.07
CA ILE A 20 -3.58 -19.35 4.03
C ILE A 20 -2.79 -19.57 2.81
N SER A 21 -2.07 -19.83 2.32
CA SER A 21 -1.45 -20.32 1.11
C SER A 21 0.05 -20.55 1.26
N ASN A 22 0.46 -21.63 0.68
CA ASN A 22 1.87 -22.02 0.58
C ASN A 22 2.64 -21.19 -0.47
N GLN A 23 2.20 -19.99 -0.78
CA GLN A 23 2.95 -19.14 -1.68
C GLN A 23 3.83 -18.21 -0.85
N ASP A 24 5.08 -18.64 -0.68
CA ASP A 24 6.16 -17.77 -0.24
C ASP A 24 6.39 -16.71 -1.34
N PHE A 25 5.66 -15.61 -1.24
CA PHE A 25 5.90 -14.49 -2.14
C PHE A 25 7.16 -13.75 -1.65
N ASN A 26 8.16 -13.68 -2.50
CA ASN A 26 9.38 -12.95 -2.20
C ASN A 26 9.16 -11.45 -2.37
N VAL A 27 9.27 -10.71 -1.27
CA VAL A 27 9.26 -9.25 -1.32
C VAL A 27 10.45 -8.76 -2.16
N THR A 28 10.17 -7.91 -3.12
CA THR A 28 11.16 -7.46 -4.11
C THR A 28 11.15 -5.95 -4.22
N VAL A 29 12.33 -5.34 -4.19
CA VAL A 29 12.51 -3.92 -4.56
C VAL A 29 12.81 -3.85 -6.05
N VAL A 30 12.10 -2.97 -6.75
CA VAL A 30 12.29 -2.71 -8.18
C VAL A 30 12.74 -1.27 -8.35
N ASP A 31 13.83 -1.08 -9.07
CA ASP A 31 14.44 0.23 -9.32
C ASP A 31 13.97 0.83 -10.66
N ASP A 32 14.17 2.12 -10.81
CA ASP A 32 14.04 2.85 -12.09
C ASP A 32 12.68 2.65 -12.79
N ILE A 33 11.60 2.80 -12.03
CA ILE A 33 10.24 2.60 -12.51
C ILE A 33 9.93 3.56 -13.68
N PHE A 34 10.23 4.83 -13.51
CA PHE A 34 9.87 5.90 -14.42
C PHE A 34 11.09 6.68 -14.93
N GLU A 35 11.01 7.15 -16.16
CA GLU A 35 11.85 8.24 -16.66
C GLU A 35 11.30 9.59 -16.17
N GLN A 36 12.12 10.64 -16.17
CA GLN A 36 11.70 11.96 -15.69
C GLN A 36 10.43 12.48 -16.38
N GLY A 37 10.27 12.24 -17.68
CA GLY A 37 9.07 12.63 -18.41
C GLY A 37 7.79 12.00 -17.91
N HIS A 38 7.85 10.71 -17.48
CA HIS A 38 6.71 10.04 -16.85
C HIS A 38 6.37 10.68 -15.49
N ILE A 39 7.39 10.98 -14.68
CA ILE A 39 7.20 11.63 -13.37
C ILE A 39 6.55 13.00 -13.53
N ASP A 40 7.04 13.81 -14.46
CA ASP A 40 6.48 15.13 -14.75
C ASP A 40 5.02 15.02 -15.19
N ARG A 41 4.70 14.04 -16.04
CA ARG A 41 3.33 13.77 -16.50
C ARG A 41 2.41 13.33 -15.37
N ILE A 42 2.88 12.47 -14.46
CA ILE A 42 2.13 12.05 -13.28
C ILE A 42 1.78 13.28 -12.41
N TYR A 43 2.75 14.16 -12.14
CA TYR A 43 2.48 15.37 -11.36
C TYR A 43 1.54 16.36 -12.08
N GLU A 44 1.60 16.45 -13.39
CA GLU A 44 0.63 17.23 -14.16
C GLU A 44 -0.80 16.68 -13.99
N ILE A 45 -0.98 15.37 -14.11
CA ILE A 45 -2.28 14.70 -13.94
C ILE A 45 -2.83 14.97 -12.53
N ILE A 46 -1.99 14.77 -11.50
CA ILE A 46 -2.38 14.96 -10.10
C ILE A 46 -2.69 16.44 -9.82
N GLY A 47 -1.92 17.35 -10.40
CA GLY A 47 -2.13 18.79 -10.27
C GLY A 47 -3.46 19.28 -10.85
N ASN A 48 -3.99 18.54 -11.82
CA ASN A 48 -5.28 18.83 -12.48
C ASN A 48 -6.46 18.05 -11.87
N ALA A 49 -6.24 17.25 -10.83
CA ALA A 49 -7.30 16.49 -10.19
C ALA A 49 -8.34 17.40 -9.54
N SER A 50 -9.61 17.08 -9.72
CA SER A 50 -10.71 17.80 -9.08
C SER A 50 -10.80 17.49 -7.58
N GLU A 51 -11.55 18.30 -6.84
CA GLU A 51 -11.84 18.04 -5.41
C GLU A 51 -12.56 16.70 -5.21
N GLU A 52 -13.43 16.31 -6.15
CA GLU A 52 -14.16 15.04 -6.09
C GLU A 52 -13.24 13.80 -6.26
N GLN A 53 -12.09 14.00 -6.92
CA GLN A 53 -11.09 12.95 -7.11
C GLN A 53 -10.08 12.89 -5.96
N THR A 54 -10.20 13.79 -4.99
CA THR A 54 -9.25 13.88 -3.88
C THR A 54 -9.94 13.70 -2.55
N ARG A 55 -9.29 13.00 -1.62
CA ARG A 55 -9.74 12.87 -0.24
C ARG A 55 -8.57 12.96 0.72
N ILE A 56 -8.81 13.52 1.89
CA ILE A 56 -7.85 13.54 2.98
C ILE A 56 -8.23 12.44 3.97
N GLN A 57 -7.25 11.65 4.37
CA GLN A 57 -7.38 10.63 5.40
C GLN A 57 -6.51 11.03 6.60
N PRO A 58 -7.07 11.78 7.56
CA PRO A 58 -6.30 12.41 8.64
C PRO A 58 -5.59 11.40 9.56
N TRP A 59 -6.16 10.22 9.72
CA TRP A 59 -5.62 9.15 10.56
C TRP A 59 -4.27 8.62 10.05
N ALA A 60 -4.02 8.69 8.76
CA ALA A 60 -2.74 8.31 8.13
C ALA A 60 -1.93 9.53 7.68
N SER A 61 -2.41 10.75 7.94
CA SER A 61 -1.78 12.00 7.48
C SER A 61 -1.51 12.01 5.99
N HIS A 62 -2.47 11.52 5.18
CA HIS A 62 -2.29 11.52 3.74
C HIS A 62 -3.48 12.11 2.96
N LYS A 63 -3.16 12.66 1.80
CA LYS A 63 -4.09 13.04 0.75
C LYS A 63 -4.02 11.99 -0.35
N VAL A 64 -5.16 11.40 -0.68
CA VAL A 64 -5.29 10.43 -1.77
C VAL A 64 -5.92 11.10 -2.97
N CYS A 65 -5.46 10.72 -4.16
CA CYS A 65 -5.98 11.18 -5.42
C CYS A 65 -6.27 9.99 -6.34
N ASP A 66 -7.55 9.80 -6.66
CA ASP A 66 -8.04 8.73 -7.53
C ASP A 66 -8.19 9.28 -8.95
N VAL A 67 -7.14 9.17 -9.72
CA VAL A 67 -7.06 9.65 -11.12
C VAL A 67 -6.52 8.57 -12.04
N SER A 68 -6.96 8.56 -13.29
CA SER A 68 -6.32 7.73 -14.31
C SER A 68 -4.95 8.32 -14.65
N LEU A 69 -3.92 7.49 -14.60
CA LEU A 69 -2.56 7.89 -15.00
C LEU A 69 -2.38 7.92 -16.53
N GLY A 70 -3.33 7.32 -17.27
CA GLY A 70 -3.30 7.22 -18.73
C GLY A 70 -2.45 6.07 -19.24
N GLU A 71 -2.70 5.69 -20.50
CA GLU A 71 -2.12 4.48 -21.12
C GLU A 71 -0.59 4.51 -21.10
N GLU A 72 0.05 5.64 -21.35
CA GLU A 72 1.50 5.76 -21.37
C GLU A 72 2.15 5.33 -20.03
N ILE A 73 1.61 5.80 -18.92
CA ILE A 73 2.11 5.46 -17.57
C ILE A 73 1.76 4.01 -17.21
N GLU A 74 0.54 3.57 -17.54
CA GLU A 74 0.09 2.20 -17.32
C GLU A 74 0.95 1.19 -18.11
N ASP A 75 1.26 1.49 -19.37
CA ASP A 75 2.12 0.66 -20.21
C ASP A 75 3.55 0.62 -19.67
N ARG A 76 4.06 1.75 -19.18
CA ARG A 76 5.37 1.78 -18.54
C ARG A 76 5.43 0.90 -17.30
N ILE A 77 4.41 0.96 -16.42
CA ILE A 77 4.32 0.09 -15.24
C ILE A 77 4.28 -1.38 -15.67
N ASN A 78 3.43 -1.73 -16.64
CA ASN A 78 3.33 -3.10 -17.16
C ASN A 78 4.66 -3.59 -17.74
N GLN A 79 5.39 -2.74 -18.45
CA GLN A 79 6.72 -3.09 -18.96
C GLN A 79 7.71 -3.38 -17.85
N VAL A 80 7.73 -2.55 -16.79
CA VAL A 80 8.60 -2.74 -15.63
C VAL A 80 8.22 -4.03 -14.90
N VAL A 81 6.94 -4.24 -14.64
CA VAL A 81 6.42 -5.47 -14.02
C VAL A 81 6.85 -6.70 -14.82
N LYS A 82 6.65 -6.71 -16.13
CA LYS A 82 7.05 -7.82 -17.00
C LYS A 82 8.54 -8.08 -16.95
N ASN A 83 9.37 -7.05 -16.96
CA ASN A 83 10.82 -7.17 -16.98
C ASN A 83 11.38 -7.65 -15.63
N SER A 84 10.77 -7.24 -14.52
CA SER A 84 11.29 -7.48 -13.17
C SER A 84 10.65 -8.69 -12.50
N LEU A 85 9.38 -8.96 -12.77
CA LEU A 85 8.59 -9.99 -12.09
C LEU A 85 8.11 -11.10 -13.03
N GLY A 86 8.18 -10.90 -14.34
CA GLY A 86 7.72 -11.84 -15.35
C GLY A 86 6.36 -11.47 -15.96
N ASP A 87 5.97 -12.20 -17.00
CA ASP A 87 4.76 -11.94 -17.80
C ASP A 87 3.47 -12.56 -17.23
N HIS A 88 3.57 -13.14 -16.03
CA HIS A 88 2.42 -13.70 -15.33
C HIS A 88 1.65 -12.68 -14.47
N LEU A 89 2.17 -11.46 -14.32
CA LEU A 89 1.55 -10.35 -13.59
C LEU A 89 1.30 -9.17 -14.53
N VAL A 90 0.15 -8.51 -14.33
CA VAL A 90 -0.24 -7.29 -15.05
C VAL A 90 -0.80 -6.26 -14.08
N LEU A 91 -0.66 -4.97 -14.43
CA LEU A 91 -1.29 -3.89 -13.68
C LEU A 91 -2.81 -4.02 -13.75
N LYS A 92 -3.44 -4.05 -12.60
CA LYS A 92 -4.86 -3.83 -12.50
C LYS A 92 -5.13 -2.32 -12.50
N LYS A 93 -6.20 -1.89 -13.18
CA LYS A 93 -6.62 -0.47 -13.15
C LYS A 93 -7.28 -0.10 -11.81
N ASP A 94 -6.61 -0.44 -10.72
CA ASP A 94 -6.97 -0.16 -9.33
C ASP A 94 -5.72 0.41 -8.68
N TYR A 95 -5.47 1.68 -8.90
CA TYR A 95 -4.32 2.40 -8.38
C TYR A 95 -4.74 3.79 -7.90
N SER A 96 -3.99 4.33 -6.97
CA SER A 96 -4.18 5.69 -6.46
C SER A 96 -2.84 6.35 -6.16
N PHE A 97 -2.79 7.67 -6.35
CA PHE A 97 -1.70 8.47 -5.81
C PHE A 97 -2.00 8.84 -4.36
N ALA A 98 -0.98 8.81 -3.51
CA ALA A 98 -1.08 9.26 -2.14
C ALA A 98 0.12 10.15 -1.77
N ARG A 99 -0.16 11.29 -1.17
CA ARG A 99 0.86 12.15 -0.55
C ARG A 99 0.70 12.09 0.95
N TYR A 100 1.70 11.59 1.63
CA TYR A 100 1.81 11.70 3.08
C TYR A 100 2.45 13.02 3.45
N SER A 101 1.82 13.72 4.41
CA SER A 101 2.37 14.93 5.00
C SER A 101 1.67 15.23 6.32
N PRO A 102 2.37 15.76 7.35
CA PRO A 102 1.74 16.20 8.60
C PRO A 102 0.64 17.25 8.39
N LYS A 103 0.68 17.97 7.26
CA LYS A 103 -0.35 18.97 6.89
C LYS A 103 -1.76 18.37 6.75
N PHE A 104 -1.87 17.06 6.51
CA PHE A 104 -3.15 16.40 6.23
C PHE A 104 -3.74 15.65 7.42
N GLY A 105 -3.06 15.59 8.56
CA GLY A 105 -3.56 14.82 9.67
C GLY A 105 -2.79 15.00 10.95
N TYR A 106 -2.84 13.96 11.79
CA TYR A 106 -2.31 14.02 13.15
C TYR A 106 -0.90 13.46 13.26
N ARG A 107 -0.62 12.38 12.53
CA ARG A 107 0.64 11.66 12.56
C ARG A 107 0.82 10.82 11.31
N ALA A 108 2.04 10.80 10.78
CA ALA A 108 2.41 9.85 9.75
C ALA A 108 2.47 8.44 10.36
N LYS A 109 1.49 7.60 10.03
CA LYS A 109 1.36 6.25 10.55
C LYS A 109 0.53 5.41 9.60
N LEU A 110 0.97 4.20 9.38
CA LEU A 110 0.19 3.18 8.73
C LEU A 110 0.16 1.96 9.65
N PHE A 111 -1.01 1.61 10.14
CA PHE A 111 -1.16 0.49 11.07
C PHE A 111 -0.84 -0.85 10.41
N PRO A 112 -0.35 -1.85 11.16
CA PRO A 112 -0.23 -3.20 10.65
C PRO A 112 -1.56 -3.70 10.10
N HIS A 113 -1.56 -4.12 8.84
CA HIS A 113 -2.76 -4.61 8.16
C HIS A 113 -2.41 -5.57 7.02
N TYR A 114 -3.43 -6.23 6.51
CA TYR A 114 -3.44 -6.91 5.22
C TYR A 114 -4.39 -6.15 4.29
N ASP A 115 -4.07 -6.12 3.02
CA ASP A 115 -5.03 -5.67 2.02
C ASP A 115 -6.24 -6.59 2.03
N THR A 116 -7.44 -6.01 2.00
CA THR A 116 -8.67 -6.77 2.23
C THR A 116 -9.42 -7.15 0.95
N ARG A 117 -9.04 -6.54 -0.17
CA ARG A 117 -9.70 -6.79 -1.46
C ARG A 117 -9.00 -7.92 -2.22
N PRO A 118 -9.73 -8.86 -2.82
CA PRO A 118 -9.13 -9.89 -3.68
C PRO A 118 -8.28 -9.32 -4.80
N SER A 119 -8.60 -8.11 -5.26
CA SER A 119 -7.83 -7.38 -6.26
C SER A 119 -6.46 -6.92 -5.80
N GLN A 120 -6.18 -6.94 -4.50
CA GLN A 120 -4.96 -6.43 -3.88
C GLN A 120 -3.99 -7.56 -3.53
N ARG A 121 -4.03 -8.68 -4.24
CA ARG A 121 -3.21 -9.86 -3.94
C ARG A 121 -1.72 -9.60 -4.04
N VAL A 122 -1.33 -8.84 -5.05
CA VAL A 122 0.06 -8.38 -5.21
C VAL A 122 0.03 -6.86 -5.25
N THR A 123 0.67 -6.26 -4.28
CA THR A 123 0.80 -4.81 -4.15
C THR A 123 2.13 -4.39 -4.76
N PHE A 124 2.11 -3.31 -5.51
CA PHE A 124 3.24 -2.69 -6.17
C PHE A 124 3.26 -1.21 -5.78
N ASP A 125 3.87 -0.93 -4.63
CA ASP A 125 3.91 0.41 -4.04
C ASP A 125 5.11 1.19 -4.56
N ILE A 126 4.86 2.18 -5.40
CA ILE A 126 5.89 3.01 -6.02
C ILE A 126 6.12 4.26 -5.17
N GLN A 127 7.33 4.49 -4.70
CA GLN A 127 7.74 5.75 -4.10
C GLN A 127 8.23 6.70 -5.20
N LEU A 128 7.43 7.71 -5.53
CA LEU A 128 7.79 8.69 -6.54
C LEU A 128 8.82 9.67 -6.04
N LYS A 129 8.61 10.16 -4.82
CA LYS A 129 9.47 11.14 -4.20
C LYS A 129 9.34 11.08 -2.69
N THR A 130 10.45 11.30 -2.00
CA THR A 130 10.44 11.50 -0.55
C THR A 130 11.37 12.63 -0.15
N SER A 131 10.89 13.50 0.73
CA SER A 131 11.74 14.50 1.37
C SER A 131 12.39 13.98 2.65
N GLU A 132 11.88 12.88 3.18
CA GLU A 132 12.34 12.24 4.41
C GLU A 132 12.09 10.73 4.38
N PRO A 133 13.08 9.88 4.71
CA PRO A 133 12.89 8.42 4.73
C PRO A 133 11.81 7.99 5.71
N TRP A 134 10.88 7.16 5.24
CA TRP A 134 9.87 6.54 6.07
C TRP A 134 9.63 5.11 5.60
N ALA A 135 10.24 4.17 6.31
CA ALA A 135 10.29 2.78 5.91
C ALA A 135 8.89 2.14 5.86
N LEU A 136 8.69 1.26 4.88
CA LEU A 136 7.63 0.28 4.88
C LEU A 136 8.16 -1.02 5.49
N VAL A 137 7.44 -1.57 6.44
CA VAL A 137 7.74 -2.87 7.02
C VAL A 137 6.80 -3.90 6.41
N VAL A 138 7.36 -4.99 5.91
CA VAL A 138 6.59 -6.14 5.42
C VAL A 138 7.04 -7.36 6.19
N GLU A 139 6.13 -7.94 6.94
CA GLU A 139 6.44 -9.02 7.88
C GLU A 139 7.50 -8.61 8.92
N GLU A 140 8.74 -9.09 8.82
CA GLU A 140 9.84 -8.79 9.75
C GLU A 140 10.89 -7.86 9.14
N ASP A 141 10.77 -7.60 7.84
CA ASP A 141 11.78 -6.87 7.09
C ASP A 141 11.40 -5.41 6.88
N VAL A 142 12.41 -4.54 6.96
CA VAL A 142 12.28 -3.08 6.87
C VAL A 142 12.82 -2.60 5.52
N TYR A 143 11.97 -1.93 4.75
CA TYR A 143 12.31 -1.44 3.41
C TYR A 143 12.32 0.09 3.37
N ASN A 144 13.49 0.68 3.16
CA ASN A 144 13.66 2.11 2.94
C ASN A 144 13.78 2.38 1.44
N LEU A 145 12.66 2.63 0.79
CA LEU A 145 12.64 2.95 -0.62
C LEU A 145 13.31 4.31 -0.90
N GLN A 146 13.99 4.38 -2.02
CA GLN A 146 14.47 5.61 -2.61
C GLN A 146 13.44 6.15 -3.59
N ASP A 147 13.63 7.38 -4.04
CA ASP A 147 12.80 7.96 -5.10
C ASP A 147 12.83 7.06 -6.35
N ASN A 148 11.68 6.88 -6.96
CA ASN A 148 11.51 6.08 -8.17
C ASN A 148 11.78 4.56 -7.99
N GLN A 149 11.65 4.07 -6.76
CA GLN A 149 11.65 2.64 -6.45
C GLN A 149 10.25 2.14 -6.13
N ALA A 150 10.01 0.87 -6.32
CA ALA A 150 8.80 0.19 -5.88
C ALA A 150 9.11 -0.98 -4.96
N LEU A 151 8.21 -1.24 -4.01
CA LEU A 151 8.18 -2.47 -3.24
C LEU A 151 7.04 -3.35 -3.75
N VAL A 152 7.36 -4.62 -4.00
CA VAL A 152 6.39 -5.63 -4.44
C VAL A 152 6.23 -6.66 -3.36
N PHE A 153 5.01 -6.92 -2.93
CA PHE A 153 4.70 -7.88 -1.88
C PHE A 153 3.27 -8.43 -2.03
N ALA A 154 2.97 -9.51 -1.36
CA ALA A 154 1.64 -10.10 -1.37
C ALA A 154 0.74 -9.39 -0.35
N GLY A 155 0.10 -8.29 -0.74
CA GLY A 155 -0.64 -7.41 0.16
C GLY A 155 -1.71 -8.12 1.00
N THR A 156 -2.41 -9.13 0.44
CA THR A 156 -3.42 -9.91 1.14
C THR A 156 -2.86 -11.04 2.03
N GLN A 157 -1.56 -11.32 1.96
CA GLN A 157 -0.94 -12.44 2.65
C GLN A 157 0.18 -12.03 3.61
N GLN A 158 0.82 -10.90 3.33
CA GLN A 158 1.94 -10.38 4.11
C GLN A 158 1.48 -9.14 4.88
N ILE A 159 1.57 -9.20 6.20
CA ILE A 159 1.27 -8.06 7.05
C ILE A 159 2.28 -6.95 6.75
N HIS A 160 1.78 -5.73 6.60
CA HIS A 160 2.63 -4.60 6.30
C HIS A 160 2.15 -3.34 7.03
N TRP A 161 3.10 -2.43 7.33
CA TRP A 161 2.83 -1.19 8.06
C TRP A 161 3.97 -0.20 7.91
N ARG A 162 3.71 1.03 8.33
CA ARG A 162 4.76 2.03 8.58
C ARG A 162 4.73 2.42 10.04
N GLU A 163 5.88 2.51 10.66
CA GLU A 163 5.96 2.89 12.06
C GLU A 163 5.49 4.32 12.28
N ASP A 164 4.97 4.56 13.49
CA ASP A 164 4.65 5.91 13.95
C ASP A 164 5.94 6.72 14.05
N LYS A 165 6.11 7.62 13.11
CA LYS A 165 7.30 8.46 13.02
C LYS A 165 6.90 9.94 13.07
N GLN A 166 7.61 10.69 13.88
CA GLN A 166 7.54 12.13 13.77
C GLN A 166 8.39 12.55 12.58
N ILE A 167 7.74 12.99 11.52
CA ILE A 167 8.36 13.56 10.33
C ILE A 167 8.31 15.08 10.40
N ALA A 168 9.19 15.76 9.68
CA ALA A 168 9.22 17.22 9.64
C ALA A 168 7.87 17.80 9.15
N ASP A 169 7.48 18.97 9.69
CA ASP A 169 6.17 19.59 9.39
C ASP A 169 5.95 19.89 7.90
N ASP A 170 7.02 20.03 7.14
CA ASP A 170 7.01 20.26 5.69
C ASP A 170 7.34 19.00 4.87
N ALA A 171 7.50 17.85 5.52
CA ALA A 171 7.77 16.61 4.82
C ALA A 171 6.62 16.20 3.90
N GLU A 172 7.00 15.70 2.73
CA GLU A 172 6.10 15.14 1.73
C GLU A 172 6.69 13.84 1.20
N ILE A 173 5.86 12.80 1.16
CA ILE A 173 6.23 11.49 0.62
C ILE A 173 5.13 11.10 -0.38
N ASP A 174 5.51 11.00 -1.64
CA ASP A 174 4.60 10.75 -2.75
C ASP A 174 4.69 9.29 -3.19
N MET A 175 3.55 8.63 -3.20
CA MET A 175 3.40 7.22 -3.53
C MET A 175 2.38 7.01 -4.64
N ILE A 176 2.57 5.97 -5.44
CA ILE A 176 1.49 5.37 -6.21
C ILE A 176 1.28 3.97 -5.69
N PHE A 177 0.09 3.69 -5.20
CA PHE A 177 -0.34 2.35 -4.82
C PHE A 177 -0.93 1.66 -6.03
N CYS A 178 -0.28 0.63 -6.52
CA CYS A 178 -0.74 -0.19 -7.62
C CYS A 178 -1.02 -1.60 -7.14
N HIS A 179 -1.98 -2.25 -7.80
CA HIS A 179 -2.26 -3.66 -7.59
C HIS A 179 -2.03 -4.42 -8.88
N LEU A 180 -1.42 -5.58 -8.74
CA LEU A 180 -1.17 -6.50 -9.86
C LEU A 180 -2.09 -7.70 -9.73
N GLU A 181 -2.51 -8.22 -10.88
CA GLU A 181 -3.25 -9.47 -10.95
C GLU A 181 -2.49 -10.50 -11.78
N TYR A 182 -2.71 -11.77 -11.49
CA TYR A 182 -2.14 -12.85 -12.30
C TYR A 182 -2.93 -12.99 -13.60
N VAL A 183 -2.23 -13.06 -14.73
CA VAL A 183 -2.84 -13.21 -16.06
C VAL A 183 -3.71 -14.47 -16.17
N SER A 184 -3.35 -15.52 -15.43
CA SER A 184 -4.05 -16.80 -15.39
C SER A 184 -4.87 -17.00 -14.10
N ASP A 185 -5.18 -15.91 -13.39
CA ASP A 185 -5.74 -16.02 -12.06
C ASP A 185 -7.15 -16.61 -12.08
N MET A 186 -7.32 -17.69 -11.36
CA MET A 186 -8.64 -18.15 -10.97
C MET A 186 -9.14 -17.24 -9.86
N PRO A 187 -10.41 -16.87 -9.85
CA PRO A 187 -11.01 -16.17 -8.71
C PRO A 187 -10.68 -16.89 -7.41
N LEU A 188 -10.46 -16.15 -6.32
CA LEU A 188 -10.38 -16.76 -5.00
C LEU A 188 -11.63 -17.62 -4.79
N ASP A 189 -11.44 -18.83 -4.31
CA ASP A 189 -12.58 -19.62 -3.88
C ASP A 189 -13.18 -19.02 -2.59
N ASN A 190 -14.40 -19.37 -2.26
CA ASN A 190 -15.09 -18.83 -1.08
C ASN A 190 -14.30 -19.07 0.22
N GLN A 191 -13.56 -20.16 0.30
CA GLN A 191 -12.77 -20.49 1.47
C GLN A 191 -11.58 -19.52 1.64
N GLN A 192 -10.94 -19.11 0.56
CA GLN A 192 -9.87 -18.10 0.58
C GLN A 192 -10.43 -16.72 0.95
N GLU A 193 -11.60 -16.35 0.45
CA GLU A 193 -12.27 -15.11 0.84
C GLU A 193 -12.64 -15.08 2.32
N ASP A 194 -13.19 -16.18 2.85
CA ASP A 194 -13.58 -16.26 4.26
C ASP A 194 -12.36 -16.12 5.18
N VAL A 195 -11.24 -16.69 4.81
CA VAL A 195 -10.01 -16.55 5.60
C VAL A 195 -9.45 -15.14 5.54
N LEU A 196 -9.51 -14.43 4.40
CA LEU A 196 -9.14 -13.02 4.32
C LEU A 196 -10.03 -12.16 5.22
N ARG A 197 -11.34 -12.43 5.24
CA ARG A 197 -12.29 -11.76 6.15
C ARG A 197 -12.00 -12.05 7.61
N GLU A 198 -11.68 -13.30 7.97
CA GLU A 198 -11.31 -13.68 9.33
C GLU A 198 -10.05 -12.95 9.79
N ARG A 199 -9.04 -12.81 8.92
CA ARG A 199 -7.82 -12.04 9.21
C ARG A 199 -8.09 -10.56 9.40
N ALA A 200 -8.86 -9.97 8.52
CA ALA A 200 -9.26 -8.56 8.65
C ALA A 200 -10.00 -8.34 9.98
N SER A 201 -10.92 -9.23 10.32
CA SER A 201 -11.67 -9.16 11.59
C SER A 201 -10.76 -9.32 12.82
N PHE A 202 -9.75 -10.17 12.74
CA PHE A 202 -8.78 -10.32 13.82
C PHE A 202 -7.96 -9.05 14.02
N LEU A 203 -7.41 -8.47 12.95
CA LEU A 203 -6.68 -7.20 13.02
C LEU A 203 -7.52 -6.06 13.57
N ILE A 204 -8.79 -6.01 13.20
CA ILE A 204 -9.78 -5.07 13.73
C ILE A 204 -9.91 -5.24 15.23
N GLY A 205 -10.05 -6.48 15.70
CA GLY A 205 -10.15 -6.80 17.13
C GLY A 205 -8.92 -6.36 17.94
N GLU A 206 -7.72 -6.57 17.39
CA GLU A 206 -6.46 -6.22 18.04
C GLU A 206 -6.12 -4.72 17.97
N THR A 207 -6.45 -4.07 16.86
CA THR A 207 -6.13 -2.64 16.63
C THR A 207 -7.27 -1.71 17.07
N GLY A 208 -8.49 -2.22 17.24
CA GLY A 208 -9.69 -1.42 17.47
C GLY A 208 -10.12 -0.57 16.27
N ILE A 209 -9.55 -0.83 15.09
CA ILE A 209 -9.83 -0.11 13.85
C ILE A 209 -10.68 -1.00 12.97
N SER A 210 -11.98 -0.73 12.92
CA SER A 210 -12.95 -1.58 12.21
C SER A 210 -12.89 -1.45 10.70
N ASN A 211 -12.45 -0.31 10.20
CA ASN A 211 -12.18 -0.08 8.79
C ASN A 211 -11.37 1.22 8.68
N LEU A 212 -10.29 1.19 7.93
CA LEU A 212 -9.50 2.40 7.71
C LEU A 212 -10.30 3.48 6.95
N GLU A 213 -11.31 3.06 6.18
CA GLU A 213 -12.21 3.95 5.44
C GLU A 213 -13.36 4.50 6.30
N GLU A 214 -13.82 3.80 7.35
CA GLU A 214 -14.94 4.22 8.20
C GLU A 214 -14.56 5.24 9.29
N GLN A 215 -13.28 5.47 9.55
CA GLN A 215 -12.84 6.46 10.53
C GLN A 215 -12.90 7.92 10.06
N VAL A 216 -13.36 8.16 8.85
CA VAL A 216 -13.43 9.51 8.26
C VAL A 216 -14.75 10.24 8.56
N GLU A 217 -15.72 9.59 9.18
CA GLU A 217 -17.05 10.16 9.49
C GLU A 217 -17.23 10.60 10.95
N VAL A 218 -16.16 10.95 11.68
CA VAL A 218 -16.30 11.54 13.02
C VAL A 218 -15.62 12.89 13.09
#